data_ac2c3b49219c56d8d3e534fef48310cf
#
_entry.id   ac2c3b49219c56d8d3e534fef48310cf
#
_cell.length_a   1.000
_cell.length_b   1.000
_cell.length_c   1.000
_cell.angle_alpha   90.00
_cell.angle_beta   90.00
_cell.angle_gamma   90.00
#
_symmetry.space_group_name_H-M   'P 1'
#
loop_
_entity.id
_entity.type
_entity.pdbx_description
1 polymer ?
#
loop_
_entity_poly.entity_id
_entity_poly.type
_entity_poly.pdbx_seq_one_letter_code
_entity_poly.pdbx_strand_id
1 'polypeptide(L)'
;MTSATVRQLTLRIGPDVLHAAEAFLTDRGADGLEAAGLVAFRARSGCDSIAETLIAPDQVADNTGLGCWVQVTERGKRELAARLQAGCRYLARIHSHPGRAFHSPADDANPALTHEGAISIVVPYFGLGLRRGLGVCAVYRLTAGRWMPTQPRADGNDWVIGSG
;
A
#
# COMPACT_ATOMS: atom_id res chain seq x y z
N MET A 1 0.43 -19.86 30.86
CA MET A 1 0.41 -19.71 29.41
C MET A 1 0.74 -18.26 29.11
N THR A 2 1.99 -17.98 28.79
CA THR A 2 2.46 -16.63 28.43
C THR A 2 1.96 -16.31 27.02
N SER A 3 1.03 -15.39 26.92
CA SER A 3 0.65 -14.77 25.65
C SER A 3 1.90 -14.15 25.04
N ALA A 4 2.43 -14.76 23.99
CA ALA A 4 3.48 -14.13 23.19
C ALA A 4 2.89 -12.86 22.60
N THR A 5 3.27 -11.71 23.12
CA THR A 5 2.95 -10.42 22.53
C THR A 5 3.54 -10.44 21.12
N VAL A 6 2.68 -10.56 20.12
CA VAL A 6 3.09 -10.43 18.71
C VAL A 6 3.66 -9.01 18.60
N ARG A 7 4.99 -8.91 18.52
CA ARG A 7 5.64 -7.62 18.27
C ARG A 7 5.13 -7.10 16.95
N GLN A 8 4.34 -6.04 16.99
CA GLN A 8 3.78 -5.45 15.80
C GLN A 8 4.89 -4.74 15.01
N LEU A 9 4.87 -4.96 13.69
CA LEU A 9 5.87 -4.47 12.77
C LEU A 9 5.67 -2.95 12.56
N THR A 10 6.75 -2.18 12.73
CA THR A 10 6.78 -0.76 12.36
C THR A 10 7.31 -0.63 10.93
N LEU A 11 6.55 -0.01 10.05
CA LEU A 11 6.95 0.24 8.67
C LEU A 11 7.38 1.68 8.49
N ARG A 12 8.52 1.88 7.86
CA ARG A 12 9.07 3.18 7.51
C ARG A 12 9.12 3.34 6.00
N ILE A 13 8.55 4.42 5.48
CA ILE A 13 8.50 4.72 4.04
C ILE A 13 9.17 6.07 3.81
N GLY A 14 10.27 6.05 3.07
CA GLY A 14 11.03 7.24 2.73
C GLY A 14 10.48 7.97 1.50
N PRO A 15 10.99 9.19 1.24
CA PRO A 15 10.51 10.05 0.15
C PRO A 15 10.67 9.42 -1.23
N ASP A 16 11.72 8.66 -1.48
CA ASP A 16 11.98 8.08 -2.80
C ASP A 16 10.87 7.09 -3.21
N VAL A 17 10.41 6.25 -2.28
CA VAL A 17 9.32 5.30 -2.53
C VAL A 17 7.99 6.04 -2.70
N LEU A 18 7.76 7.11 -1.92
CA LEU A 18 6.54 7.92 -2.06
C LEU A 18 6.51 8.69 -3.38
N HIS A 19 7.63 9.24 -3.83
CA HIS A 19 7.73 9.90 -5.13
C HIS A 19 7.51 8.92 -6.28
N ALA A 20 8.07 7.72 -6.19
CA ALA A 20 7.82 6.66 -7.18
C ALA A 20 6.32 6.28 -7.22
N ALA A 21 5.69 6.17 -6.06
CA ALA A 21 4.26 5.88 -5.96
C ALA A 21 3.41 7.03 -6.53
N GLU A 22 3.71 8.28 -6.18
CA GLU A 22 3.02 9.44 -6.74
C GLU A 22 3.12 9.45 -8.27
N ALA A 23 4.32 9.34 -8.83
CA ALA A 23 4.53 9.35 -10.27
C ALA A 23 3.73 8.25 -10.97
N PHE A 24 3.77 7.03 -10.47
CA PHE A 24 3.03 5.90 -11.02
C PHE A 24 1.51 6.10 -10.95
N LEU A 25 0.99 6.49 -9.78
CA LEU A 25 -0.45 6.64 -9.58
C LEU A 25 -1.02 7.82 -10.39
N THR A 26 -0.29 8.93 -10.46
CA THR A 26 -0.73 10.12 -11.22
C THR A 26 -0.64 9.92 -12.73
N ASP A 27 0.33 9.17 -13.23
CA ASP A 27 0.42 8.80 -14.64
C ASP A 27 -0.82 8.01 -15.08
N ARG A 28 -1.21 7.00 -14.32
CA ARG A 28 -2.46 6.24 -14.58
C ARG A 28 -3.70 7.08 -14.38
N GLY A 29 -3.68 7.94 -13.38
CA GLY A 29 -4.77 8.88 -13.08
C GLY A 29 -5.02 9.92 -14.18
N ALA A 30 -4.02 10.25 -14.99
CA ALA A 30 -4.17 11.13 -16.15
C ALA A 30 -5.14 10.54 -17.20
N ASP A 31 -5.24 9.21 -17.26
CA ASP A 31 -6.21 8.48 -18.09
C ASP A 31 -7.54 8.21 -17.35
N GLY A 32 -7.73 8.76 -16.16
CA GLY A 32 -8.90 8.52 -15.33
C GLY A 32 -8.97 7.10 -14.72
N LEU A 33 -7.84 6.42 -14.62
CA LEU A 33 -7.76 5.05 -14.11
C LEU A 33 -7.15 5.00 -12.70
N GLU A 34 -7.71 4.15 -11.85
CA GLU A 34 -7.04 3.74 -10.62
C GLU A 34 -5.82 2.88 -10.92
N ALA A 35 -4.87 2.88 -9.99
CA ALA A 35 -3.69 2.03 -10.08
C ALA A 35 -3.32 1.48 -8.70
N ALA A 36 -2.68 0.32 -8.69
CA ALA A 36 -2.19 -0.33 -7.49
C ALA A 36 -0.73 -0.74 -7.62
N GLY A 37 0.05 -0.49 -6.56
CA GLY A 37 1.43 -0.92 -6.44
C GLY A 37 1.67 -1.67 -5.13
N LEU A 38 2.70 -2.49 -5.09
CA LEU A 38 3.15 -3.18 -3.89
C LEU A 38 4.47 -2.59 -3.44
N VAL A 39 4.59 -2.31 -2.15
CA VAL A 39 5.81 -1.81 -1.56
C VAL A 39 6.55 -2.96 -0.88
N ALA A 40 7.79 -3.18 -1.32
CA ALA A 40 8.69 -4.16 -0.73
C ALA A 40 9.51 -3.53 0.39
N PHE A 41 9.60 -4.22 1.50
CA PHE A 41 10.28 -3.78 2.71
C PHE A 41 11.39 -4.76 3.09
N ARG A 42 12.48 -4.22 3.58
CA ARG A 42 13.57 -4.95 4.20
C ARG A 42 13.53 -4.81 5.71
N ALA A 43 13.59 -5.95 6.40
CA ALA A 43 13.66 -5.95 7.86
C ALA A 43 14.97 -5.28 8.33
N ARG A 44 14.87 -4.52 9.39
CA ARG A 44 15.98 -3.94 10.16
C ARG A 44 16.00 -4.54 11.56
N SER A 45 16.92 -4.10 12.39
CA SER A 45 17.01 -4.54 13.77
C SER A 45 15.72 -4.27 14.55
N GLY A 46 15.32 -5.22 15.37
CA GLY A 46 14.05 -5.12 16.12
C GLY A 46 12.84 -5.52 15.29
N CYS A 47 11.78 -4.68 15.32
CA CYS A 47 10.55 -4.89 14.57
C CYS A 47 10.37 -3.91 13.40
N ASP A 48 11.41 -3.13 13.09
CA ASP A 48 11.36 -2.12 12.05
C ASP A 48 11.62 -2.73 10.67
N SER A 49 10.88 -2.26 9.68
CA SER A 49 11.10 -2.56 8.27
C SER A 49 11.08 -1.28 7.45
N ILE A 50 12.04 -1.17 6.54
CA ILE A 50 12.21 0.02 5.70
C ILE A 50 11.79 -0.31 4.27
N ALA A 51 10.97 0.56 3.68
CA ALA A 51 10.57 0.46 2.28
C ALA A 51 11.78 0.61 1.37
N GLU A 52 11.97 -0.34 0.46
CA GLU A 52 13.07 -0.37 -0.49
C GLU A 52 12.61 0.03 -1.91
N THR A 53 11.44 -0.44 -2.33
CA THR A 53 10.97 -0.20 -3.69
C THR A 53 9.46 -0.35 -3.80
N LEU A 54 8.90 0.38 -4.77
CA LEU A 54 7.55 0.18 -5.27
C LEU A 54 7.60 -0.71 -6.51
N ILE A 55 6.72 -1.70 -6.59
CA ILE A 55 6.53 -2.53 -7.76
C ILE A 55 5.12 -2.38 -8.28
N ALA A 56 4.99 -1.94 -9.53
CA ALA A 56 3.73 -1.93 -10.26
C ALA A 56 3.53 -3.29 -10.95
N PRO A 57 2.58 -4.11 -10.47
CA PRO A 57 2.28 -5.39 -11.11
C PRO A 57 1.44 -5.20 -12.38
N ASP A 58 1.38 -6.22 -13.21
CA ASP A 58 0.38 -6.29 -14.28
C ASP A 58 -1.02 -6.22 -13.68
N GLN A 59 -1.85 -5.31 -14.18
CA GLN A 59 -3.15 -4.97 -13.61
C GLN A 59 -4.12 -4.50 -14.65
N VAL A 60 -5.39 -4.70 -14.39
CA VAL A 60 -6.50 -4.13 -15.16
C VAL A 60 -7.22 -3.10 -14.32
N ALA A 61 -7.64 -2.02 -14.96
CA ALA A 61 -8.42 -0.97 -14.32
C ALA A 61 -9.51 -0.53 -15.29
N ASP A 62 -10.63 -0.09 -14.74
CA ASP A 62 -11.76 0.41 -15.52
C ASP A 62 -12.41 1.61 -14.83
N ASN A 63 -13.01 2.47 -15.67
CA ASN A 63 -13.77 3.63 -15.27
C ASN A 63 -15.01 3.77 -16.18
N THR A 64 -15.95 2.87 -16.04
CA THR A 64 -17.17 2.78 -16.90
C THR A 64 -18.41 3.24 -16.16
N GLY A 65 -18.49 4.42 -15.60
CA GLY A 65 -19.74 4.97 -15.04
C GLY A 65 -20.38 4.19 -13.89
N LEU A 66 -20.00 2.94 -13.66
CA LEU A 66 -20.37 2.11 -12.51
C LEU A 66 -19.38 2.20 -11.36
N GLY A 67 -18.34 3.00 -11.51
CA GLY A 67 -17.26 3.22 -10.55
C GLY A 67 -15.88 2.96 -11.15
N CYS A 68 -14.85 3.42 -10.46
CA CYS A 68 -13.47 3.09 -10.78
C CYS A 68 -13.05 1.88 -9.96
N TRP A 69 -12.24 1.02 -10.55
CA TRP A 69 -11.62 -0.10 -9.84
C TRP A 69 -10.30 -0.50 -10.50
N VAL A 70 -9.43 -1.13 -9.74
CA VAL A 70 -8.18 -1.72 -10.20
C VAL A 70 -7.99 -3.10 -9.59
N GLN A 71 -7.53 -4.04 -10.41
CA GLN A 71 -7.28 -5.41 -10.00
C GLN A 71 -5.91 -5.88 -10.51
N VAL A 72 -5.09 -6.41 -9.63
CA VAL A 72 -3.86 -7.11 -10.00
C VAL A 72 -4.23 -8.42 -10.66
N THR A 73 -3.73 -8.66 -11.88
CA THR A 73 -4.01 -9.88 -12.63
C THR A 73 -3.29 -11.09 -12.03
N GLU A 74 -3.71 -12.30 -12.40
CA GLU A 74 -2.99 -13.51 -12.00
C GLU A 74 -1.55 -13.55 -12.57
N ARG A 75 -1.33 -12.94 -13.73
CA ARG A 75 0.01 -12.71 -14.27
C ARG A 75 0.80 -11.75 -13.36
N GLY A 76 0.20 -10.63 -12.97
CA GLY A 76 0.81 -9.66 -12.07
C GLY A 76 1.18 -10.27 -10.71
N LYS A 77 0.33 -11.12 -10.16
CA LYS A 77 0.64 -11.84 -8.91
C LYS A 77 1.86 -12.76 -9.05
N ARG A 78 1.99 -13.47 -10.17
CA ARG A 78 3.19 -14.30 -10.45
C ARG A 78 4.45 -13.44 -10.64
N GLU A 79 4.34 -12.32 -11.34
CA GLU A 79 5.45 -11.38 -11.55
C GLU A 79 5.93 -10.76 -10.24
N LEU A 80 5.04 -10.50 -9.28
CA LEU A 80 5.43 -9.98 -7.96
C LEU A 80 6.42 -10.90 -7.25
N ALA A 81 6.20 -12.21 -7.28
CA ALA A 81 7.11 -13.18 -6.67
C ALA A 81 8.49 -13.16 -7.34
N ALA A 82 8.53 -13.06 -8.68
CA ALA A 82 9.78 -13.03 -9.46
C ALA A 82 10.56 -11.71 -9.28
N ARG A 83 9.87 -10.60 -9.02
CA ARG A 83 10.48 -9.26 -8.89
C ARG A 83 10.89 -8.91 -7.46
N LEU A 84 10.54 -9.74 -6.48
CA LEU A 84 10.88 -9.50 -5.09
C LEU A 84 12.37 -9.71 -4.85
N GLN A 85 13.05 -8.68 -4.37
CA GLN A 85 14.46 -8.76 -4.02
C GLN A 85 14.70 -9.68 -2.82
N ALA A 86 15.83 -10.37 -2.82
CA ALA A 86 16.23 -11.22 -1.71
C ALA A 86 16.25 -10.45 -0.37
N GLY A 87 15.65 -11.03 0.66
CA GLY A 87 15.55 -10.41 1.99
C GLY A 87 14.47 -9.33 2.11
N CYS A 88 13.66 -9.10 1.08
CA CYS A 88 12.50 -8.21 1.13
C CYS A 88 11.19 -8.99 1.22
N ARG A 89 10.14 -8.29 1.67
CA ARG A 89 8.76 -8.79 1.70
C ARG A 89 7.81 -7.67 1.27
N TYR A 90 6.74 -8.02 0.56
CA TYR A 90 5.65 -7.07 0.32
C TYR A 90 4.82 -6.94 1.60
N LEU A 91 4.82 -5.75 2.20
CA LEU A 91 4.10 -5.48 3.45
C LEU A 91 3.02 -4.41 3.27
N ALA A 92 3.06 -3.63 2.20
CA ALA A 92 2.03 -2.64 1.92
C ALA A 92 1.57 -2.70 0.46
N ARG A 93 0.26 -2.55 0.26
CA ARG A 93 -0.36 -2.20 -1.01
C ARG A 93 -0.67 -0.71 -0.99
N ILE A 94 -0.34 0.00 -2.05
CA ILE A 94 -0.74 1.38 -2.27
C ILE A 94 -1.58 1.46 -3.54
N HIS A 95 -2.76 2.08 -3.47
CA HIS A 95 -3.61 2.27 -4.64
C HIS A 95 -4.32 3.62 -4.60
N SER A 96 -4.74 4.10 -5.76
CA SER A 96 -5.41 5.39 -5.90
C SER A 96 -6.92 5.24 -5.99
N HIS A 97 -7.64 6.25 -5.48
CA HIS A 97 -9.06 6.49 -5.72
C HIS A 97 -9.25 7.81 -6.49
N PRO A 98 -10.33 7.96 -7.28
CA PRO A 98 -10.58 9.20 -8.02
C PRO A 98 -10.94 10.39 -7.12
N GLY A 99 -11.59 10.13 -6.00
CA GLY A 99 -12.02 11.12 -5.03
C GLY A 99 -11.31 10.96 -3.68
N ARG A 100 -12.09 11.03 -2.61
CA ARG A 100 -11.58 10.84 -1.25
C ARG A 100 -11.01 9.44 -1.04
N ALA A 101 -10.03 9.34 -0.14
CA ALA A 101 -9.47 8.07 0.27
C ALA A 101 -10.40 7.35 1.27
N PHE A 102 -10.76 6.13 0.96
CA PHE A 102 -11.48 5.21 1.83
C PHE A 102 -11.24 3.76 1.37
N HIS A 103 -11.42 2.80 2.24
CA HIS A 103 -11.36 1.38 1.88
C HIS A 103 -12.73 0.93 1.36
N SER A 104 -12.78 0.48 0.11
CA SER A 104 -14.02 0.07 -0.54
C SER A 104 -14.24 -1.44 -0.45
N PRO A 105 -15.49 -1.94 -0.61
CA PRO A 105 -15.73 -3.38 -0.73
C PRO A 105 -15.00 -4.05 -1.90
N ALA A 106 -14.71 -3.30 -2.96
CA ALA A 106 -13.93 -3.79 -4.10
C ALA A 106 -12.47 -4.07 -3.71
N ASP A 107 -11.92 -3.30 -2.76
CA ASP A 107 -10.57 -3.53 -2.24
C ASP A 107 -10.47 -4.83 -1.45
N ASP A 108 -11.56 -5.26 -0.82
CA ASP A 108 -11.66 -6.53 -0.09
C ASP A 108 -11.84 -7.74 -1.02
N ALA A 109 -12.48 -7.55 -2.16
CA ALA A 109 -12.85 -8.64 -3.06
C ALA A 109 -11.64 -9.32 -3.73
N ASN A 110 -10.55 -8.59 -3.90
CA ASN A 110 -9.34 -9.10 -4.55
C ASN A 110 -8.05 -8.57 -3.90
N PRO A 111 -7.79 -8.94 -2.65
CA PRO A 111 -6.65 -8.44 -1.91
C PRO A 111 -5.34 -8.96 -2.50
N ALA A 112 -4.42 -8.05 -2.82
CA ALA A 112 -3.06 -8.42 -3.23
C ALA A 112 -2.20 -8.89 -2.06
N LEU A 113 -2.55 -8.51 -0.83
CA LEU A 113 -1.90 -8.93 0.41
C LEU A 113 -2.96 -9.43 1.40
N THR A 114 -2.72 -10.60 1.98
CA THR A 114 -3.66 -11.29 2.88
C THR A 114 -3.05 -11.71 4.22
N HIS A 115 -1.78 -11.40 4.46
CA HIS A 115 -1.12 -11.79 5.70
C HIS A 115 -1.42 -10.82 6.84
N GLU A 116 -1.42 -11.31 8.06
CA GLU A 116 -1.61 -10.50 9.26
C GLU A 116 -0.57 -9.36 9.33
N GLY A 117 -1.02 -8.16 9.63
CA GLY A 117 -0.18 -6.97 9.66
C GLY A 117 0.05 -6.27 8.32
N ALA A 118 -0.46 -6.81 7.20
CA ALA A 118 -0.41 -6.14 5.90
C ALA A 118 -1.03 -4.75 5.96
N ILE A 119 -0.49 -3.80 5.20
CA ILE A 119 -0.96 -2.42 5.13
C ILE A 119 -1.65 -2.16 3.79
N SER A 120 -2.78 -1.48 3.84
CA SER A 120 -3.45 -0.90 2.68
C SER A 120 -3.40 0.61 2.78
N ILE A 121 -2.83 1.26 1.77
CA ILE A 121 -2.73 2.72 1.66
C ILE A 121 -3.59 3.16 0.49
N VAL A 122 -4.67 3.90 0.76
CA VAL A 122 -5.56 4.45 -0.25
C VAL A 122 -5.23 5.92 -0.45
N VAL A 123 -4.82 6.27 -1.67
CA VAL A 123 -4.38 7.62 -2.01
C VAL A 123 -5.51 8.35 -2.74
N PRO A 124 -5.92 9.54 -2.25
CA PRO A 124 -6.99 10.30 -2.90
C PRO A 124 -6.54 10.97 -4.20
N TYR A 125 -7.53 11.32 -5.02
CA TYR A 125 -7.36 12.15 -6.21
C TYR A 125 -6.35 11.59 -7.22
N PHE A 126 -6.51 10.30 -7.57
CA PHE A 126 -5.64 9.60 -8.53
C PHE A 126 -4.14 9.72 -8.22
N GLY A 127 -3.77 9.69 -6.93
CA GLY A 127 -2.37 9.77 -6.52
C GLY A 127 -1.90 11.18 -6.13
N LEU A 128 -2.60 12.24 -6.52
CA LEU A 128 -2.20 13.63 -6.22
C LEU A 128 -2.11 13.91 -4.71
N GLY A 129 -2.86 13.17 -3.91
CA GLY A 129 -2.81 13.31 -2.45
C GLY A 129 -1.42 13.07 -1.86
N LEU A 130 -0.58 12.24 -2.48
CA LEU A 130 0.78 11.94 -1.98
C LEU A 130 1.70 13.17 -1.93
N ARG A 131 1.42 14.22 -2.69
CA ARG A 131 2.12 15.51 -2.57
C ARG A 131 2.04 16.13 -1.17
N ARG A 132 1.02 15.74 -0.41
CA ARG A 132 0.80 16.15 0.98
C ARG A 132 1.20 15.07 1.98
N GLY A 133 1.83 13.99 1.51
CA GLY A 133 2.29 12.86 2.32
C GLY A 133 1.17 11.89 2.71
N LEU A 134 1.49 10.91 3.54
CA LEU A 134 0.54 9.87 3.96
C LEU A 134 -0.56 10.37 4.91
N GLY A 135 -0.41 11.54 5.49
CA GLY A 135 -1.41 12.10 6.43
C GLY A 135 -2.79 12.38 5.79
N VAL A 136 -2.88 12.49 4.46
CA VAL A 136 -4.14 12.68 3.73
C VAL A 136 -4.67 11.38 3.11
N CYS A 137 -3.93 10.30 3.23
CA CYS A 137 -4.32 8.97 2.75
C CYS A 137 -5.15 8.25 3.82
N ALA A 138 -5.98 7.32 3.39
CA ALA A 138 -6.60 6.37 4.30
C ALA A 138 -5.69 5.14 4.42
N VAL A 139 -5.22 4.87 5.63
CA VAL A 139 -4.29 3.78 5.90
C VAL A 139 -4.94 2.77 6.83
N TYR A 140 -4.83 1.50 6.46
CA TYR A 140 -5.42 0.39 7.20
C TYR A 140 -4.39 -0.71 7.41
N ARG A 141 -4.54 -1.41 8.54
CA ARG A 141 -3.76 -2.62 8.85
C ARG A 141 -4.69 -3.82 8.91
N LEU A 142 -4.30 -4.91 8.31
CA LEU A 142 -5.02 -6.18 8.42
C LEU A 142 -4.74 -6.78 9.80
N THR A 143 -5.79 -6.91 10.60
CA THR A 143 -5.72 -7.43 11.98
C THR A 143 -6.88 -8.37 12.21
N ALA A 144 -6.60 -9.61 12.57
CA ALA A 144 -7.61 -10.65 12.78
C ALA A 144 -8.61 -10.77 11.59
N GLY A 145 -8.10 -10.69 10.38
CA GLY A 145 -8.90 -10.79 9.14
C GLY A 145 -9.72 -9.55 8.80
N ARG A 146 -9.50 -8.41 9.46
CA ARG A 146 -10.21 -7.14 9.21
C ARG A 146 -9.24 -6.00 8.95
N TRP A 147 -9.59 -5.13 8.01
CA TRP A 147 -8.88 -3.89 7.77
C TRP A 147 -9.24 -2.84 8.82
N MET A 148 -8.31 -2.56 9.72
CA MET A 148 -8.47 -1.62 10.81
C MET A 148 -7.76 -0.31 10.48
N PRO A 149 -8.42 0.87 10.63
CA PRO A 149 -7.78 2.15 10.40
C PRO A 149 -6.53 2.30 11.28
N THR A 150 -5.46 2.83 10.69
CA THR A 150 -4.23 3.18 11.39
C THR A 150 -3.74 4.56 10.94
N GLN A 151 -3.07 5.29 11.82
CA GLN A 151 -2.60 6.63 11.52
C GLN A 151 -1.10 6.62 11.22
N PRO A 152 -0.68 6.98 10.00
CA PRO A 152 0.71 7.23 9.71
C PRO A 152 1.16 8.53 10.41
N ARG A 153 2.41 8.58 10.82
CA ARG A 153 3.01 9.79 11.38
C ARG A 153 4.29 10.17 10.62
N ALA A 154 4.53 11.46 10.48
CA ALA A 154 5.77 11.96 9.93
C ALA A 154 6.92 11.79 10.95
N ASP A 155 8.09 11.43 10.48
CA ASP A 155 9.32 11.31 11.25
C ASP A 155 10.51 11.76 10.39
N GLY A 156 10.87 13.04 10.50
CA GLY A 156 11.79 13.68 9.56
C GLY A 156 11.21 13.70 8.15
N ASN A 157 11.93 13.13 7.19
CA ASN A 157 11.49 13.01 5.80
C ASN A 157 10.72 11.72 5.52
N ASP A 158 10.63 10.82 6.50
CA ASP A 158 9.96 9.54 6.38
C ASP A 158 8.54 9.59 6.94
N TRP A 159 7.74 8.59 6.54
CA TRP A 159 6.47 8.27 7.16
C TRP A 159 6.56 6.93 7.88
N VAL A 160 6.00 6.87 9.07
CA VAL A 160 6.02 5.70 9.94
C VAL A 160 4.59 5.21 10.17
N ILE A 161 4.36 3.93 9.91
CA ILE A 161 3.13 3.22 10.22
C ILE A 161 3.45 2.25 11.33
N GLY A 162 3.15 2.65 12.56
CA GLY A 162 3.40 1.86 13.77
C GLY A 162 2.27 0.87 14.05
N SER A 163 2.50 0.09 15.09
CA SER A 163 1.42 -0.62 15.79
C SER A 163 0.53 0.39 16.48
N GLY A 164 -0.77 0.31 16.27
CA GLY A 164 -1.75 1.04 17.06
C GLY A 164 -1.71 0.59 18.53
#